data_bd8adc77049b6e7957267749e72a2753
#
_entry.id   bd8adc77049b6e7957267749e72a2753
#
_cell.length_a   1.000
_cell.length_b   1.000
_cell.length_c   1.000
_cell.angle_alpha   90.00
_cell.angle_beta   90.00
_cell.angle_gamma   90.00
#
_symmetry.space_group_name_H-M   'P 1'
#
loop_
_entity.id
_entity.type
_entity.pdbx_description
1 polymer ?
#
loop_
_entity_poly.entity_id
_entity_poly.type
_entity_poly.pdbx_seq_one_letter_code
_entity_poly.pdbx_strand_id
1 'polypeptide(L)'
;MATTTQTEVQKLYVAYFSRPADVAGLAYWTNILANNPSGYQLISASFAASAEYKANYAGMDSHATVNAVYQHLFGRPAETAGLDYWANLLDKNAITIDNVVTQIAGGAQEIGRAHV
;
A
#
# COMPACT_ATOMS: atom_id res chain seq x y z
N MET A 1 12.36 18.85 -6.17
CA MET A 1 11.95 17.54 -6.70
C MET A 1 12.02 16.51 -5.59
N ALA A 2 11.02 15.67 -5.47
CA ALA A 2 11.00 14.64 -4.43
C ALA A 2 12.06 13.57 -4.72
N THR A 3 12.72 13.08 -3.68
CA THR A 3 13.63 11.93 -3.79
C THR A 3 12.82 10.66 -4.02
N THR A 4 13.49 9.59 -4.45
CA THR A 4 12.85 8.28 -4.58
C THR A 4 12.26 7.84 -3.23
N THR A 5 12.98 8.06 -2.13
CA THR A 5 12.51 7.70 -0.80
C THR A 5 11.25 8.47 -0.44
N GLN A 6 11.22 9.77 -0.70
CA GLN A 6 10.04 10.59 -0.46
C GLN A 6 8.85 10.11 -1.30
N THR A 7 9.09 9.75 -2.54
CA THR A 7 8.04 9.24 -3.43
C THR A 7 7.45 7.94 -2.89
N GLU A 8 8.29 7.04 -2.38
CA GLU A 8 7.81 5.79 -1.81
C GLU A 8 6.94 6.02 -0.57
N VAL A 9 7.35 6.95 0.31
CA VAL A 9 6.55 7.30 1.48
C VAL A 9 5.21 7.89 1.06
N GLN A 10 5.19 8.78 0.06
CA GLN A 10 3.95 9.36 -0.44
C GLN A 10 3.01 8.28 -1.00
N LYS A 11 3.55 7.30 -1.71
CA LYS A 11 2.74 6.19 -2.22
C LYS A 11 2.06 5.43 -1.09
N LEU A 12 2.77 5.20 0.00
CA LEU A 12 2.19 4.51 1.15
C LEU A 12 1.06 5.32 1.78
N TYR A 13 1.25 6.64 1.93
CA TYR A 13 0.17 7.49 2.44
C TYR A 13 -1.07 7.42 1.56
N VAL A 14 -0.88 7.51 0.25
CA VAL A 14 -2.01 7.45 -0.69
C VAL A 14 -2.69 6.09 -0.60
N ALA A 15 -1.91 5.00 -0.55
CA ALA A 15 -2.47 3.65 -0.52
C ALA A 15 -3.29 3.40 0.75
N TYR A 16 -2.76 3.81 1.91
CA TYR A 16 -3.41 3.52 3.19
C TYR A 16 -4.44 4.56 3.58
N PHE A 17 -4.21 5.82 3.27
CA PHE A 17 -5.01 6.91 3.81
C PHE A 17 -5.73 7.74 2.76
N SER A 18 -5.47 7.48 1.48
CA SER A 18 -6.10 8.20 0.37
C SER A 18 -5.80 9.71 0.41
N ARG A 19 -4.64 10.08 0.94
CA ARG A 19 -4.21 11.47 1.00
C ARG A 19 -2.68 11.54 1.01
N PRO A 20 -2.11 12.69 0.61
CA PRO A 20 -0.65 12.84 0.68
C PRO A 20 -0.19 12.97 2.13
N ALA A 21 1.10 12.74 2.34
CA ALA A 21 1.73 12.91 3.65
C ALA A 21 1.77 14.39 4.03
N ASP A 22 1.57 14.68 5.32
CA ASP A 22 1.89 15.99 5.85
C ASP A 22 3.41 16.15 5.95
N VAL A 23 3.88 17.39 6.09
CA VAL A 23 5.32 17.68 6.05
C VAL A 23 6.08 16.91 7.13
N ALA A 24 5.56 16.92 8.36
CA ALA A 24 6.23 16.25 9.47
C ALA A 24 6.25 14.74 9.29
N GLY A 25 5.14 14.15 8.84
CA GLY A 25 5.06 12.72 8.60
C GLY A 25 5.98 12.27 7.47
N LEU A 26 6.03 13.05 6.40
CA LEU A 26 6.93 12.75 5.28
C LEU A 26 8.38 12.74 5.74
N ALA A 27 8.80 13.74 6.51
CA ALA A 27 10.17 13.83 7.00
C ALA A 27 10.50 12.65 7.92
N TYR A 28 9.61 12.33 8.84
CA TYR A 28 9.80 11.24 9.81
C TYR A 28 9.97 9.90 9.11
N TRP A 29 9.02 9.55 8.24
CA TRP A 29 9.03 8.25 7.59
C TRP A 29 10.09 8.13 6.51
N THR A 30 10.41 9.25 5.82
CA THR A 30 11.50 9.27 4.85
C THR A 30 12.83 8.95 5.53
N ASN A 31 13.05 9.51 6.73
CA ASN A 31 14.26 9.21 7.50
C ASN A 31 14.33 7.74 7.89
N ILE A 32 13.21 7.17 8.33
CA ILE A 32 13.17 5.75 8.70
C ILE A 32 13.47 4.87 7.49
N LEU A 33 12.85 5.16 6.34
CA LEU A 33 13.05 4.36 5.14
C LEU A 33 14.49 4.45 4.65
N ALA A 34 15.08 5.65 4.70
CA ALA A 34 16.44 5.85 4.23
C ALA A 34 17.47 5.12 5.08
N ASN A 35 17.18 4.91 6.36
CA ASN A 35 18.14 4.34 7.32
C ASN A 35 17.91 2.86 7.63
N ASN A 36 16.87 2.23 7.03
CA ASN A 36 16.54 0.85 7.32
C ASN A 36 16.27 0.08 6.04
N PRO A 37 16.95 -1.06 5.82
CA PRO A 37 16.66 -1.89 4.65
C PRO A 37 15.22 -2.41 4.63
N SER A 38 14.64 -2.63 5.81
CA SER A 38 13.25 -3.09 5.93
C SER A 38 12.28 -1.97 6.25
N GLY A 39 12.69 -0.71 6.06
CA GLY A 39 11.90 0.45 6.44
C GLY A 39 10.55 0.50 5.76
N TYR A 40 10.47 0.09 4.51
CA TYR A 40 9.24 0.10 3.73
C TYR A 40 8.16 -0.77 4.41
N GLN A 41 8.53 -1.98 4.81
CA GLN A 41 7.61 -2.87 5.51
C GLN A 41 7.26 -2.36 6.89
N LEU A 42 8.21 -1.75 7.57
CA LEU A 42 7.99 -1.19 8.89
C LEU A 42 6.96 -0.06 8.85
N ILE A 43 7.08 0.82 7.87
CA ILE A 43 6.12 1.89 7.65
C ILE A 43 4.74 1.31 7.32
N SER A 44 4.70 0.35 6.41
CA SER A 44 3.46 -0.26 5.95
C SER A 44 2.73 -0.94 7.11
N ALA A 45 3.45 -1.68 7.95
CA ALA A 45 2.87 -2.33 9.12
C ALA A 45 2.33 -1.30 10.12
N SER A 46 3.05 -0.21 10.34
CA SER A 46 2.60 0.87 11.22
C SER A 46 1.33 1.52 10.70
N PHE A 47 1.27 1.75 9.40
CA PHE A 47 0.08 2.36 8.77
C PHE A 47 -1.13 1.41 8.86
N ALA A 48 -0.91 0.12 8.63
CA ALA A 48 -1.99 -0.87 8.72
C ALA A 48 -2.56 -0.98 10.14
N ALA A 49 -1.74 -0.70 11.15
CA ALA A 49 -2.17 -0.73 12.54
C ALA A 49 -2.81 0.58 12.99
N SER A 50 -2.77 1.62 12.18
CA SER A 50 -3.27 2.94 12.58
C SER A 50 -4.79 2.98 12.63
N ALA A 51 -5.32 3.87 13.49
CA ALA A 51 -6.76 4.09 13.59
C ALA A 51 -7.34 4.66 12.29
N GLU A 52 -6.59 5.52 11.62
CA GLU A 52 -7.03 6.13 10.37
C GLU A 52 -7.23 5.07 9.29
N TYR A 53 -6.28 4.14 9.15
CA TYR A 53 -6.41 3.04 8.19
C TYR A 53 -7.62 2.18 8.52
N LYS A 54 -7.76 1.79 9.78
CA LYS A 54 -8.86 0.93 10.22
C LYS A 54 -10.21 1.57 9.95
N ALA A 55 -10.32 2.88 10.16
CA ALA A 55 -11.55 3.61 9.89
C ALA A 55 -11.87 3.63 8.39
N ASN A 56 -10.85 3.86 7.55
CA ASN A 56 -11.04 3.97 6.10
C ASN A 56 -11.42 2.65 5.45
N TYR A 57 -10.98 1.53 6.03
CA TYR A 57 -11.19 0.22 5.43
C TYR A 57 -12.15 -0.66 6.24
N ALA A 58 -12.83 -0.09 7.23
CA ALA A 58 -13.77 -0.82 8.06
C ALA A 58 -14.89 -1.43 7.22
N GLY A 59 -15.17 -2.70 7.47
CA GLY A 59 -16.27 -3.40 6.79
C GLY A 59 -15.94 -3.88 5.38
N MET A 60 -14.74 -3.63 4.88
CA MET A 60 -14.35 -4.10 3.55
C MET A 60 -13.89 -5.54 3.59
N ASP A 61 -14.35 -6.35 2.62
CA ASP A 61 -13.78 -7.69 2.42
C ASP A 61 -12.45 -7.58 1.66
N SER A 62 -11.83 -8.72 1.40
CA SER A 62 -10.51 -8.74 0.76
C SER A 62 -10.52 -8.12 -0.63
N HIS A 63 -11.54 -8.41 -1.44
CA HIS A 63 -11.66 -7.83 -2.78
C HIS A 63 -11.83 -6.31 -2.72
N ALA A 64 -12.69 -5.83 -1.84
CA ALA A 64 -12.92 -4.40 -1.69
C ALA A 64 -11.67 -3.68 -1.20
N THR A 65 -10.95 -4.29 -0.27
CA THR A 65 -9.71 -3.73 0.26
C THR A 65 -8.65 -3.59 -0.82
N VAL A 66 -8.40 -4.65 -1.59
CA VAL A 66 -7.42 -4.63 -2.68
C VAL A 66 -7.81 -3.60 -3.73
N ASN A 67 -9.10 -3.57 -4.10
CA ASN A 67 -9.57 -2.63 -5.10
C ASN A 67 -9.41 -1.18 -4.65
N ALA A 68 -9.65 -0.90 -3.37
CA ALA A 68 -9.46 0.44 -2.81
C ALA A 68 -7.99 0.87 -2.90
N VAL A 69 -7.06 -0.03 -2.62
CA VAL A 69 -5.64 0.27 -2.74
C VAL A 69 -5.28 0.64 -4.18
N TYR A 70 -5.78 -0.11 -5.16
CA TYR A 70 -5.56 0.21 -6.56
C TYR A 70 -6.15 1.56 -6.94
N GLN A 71 -7.37 1.85 -6.50
CA GLN A 71 -8.01 3.15 -6.76
C GLN A 71 -7.19 4.29 -6.18
N HIS A 72 -6.70 4.14 -4.97
CA HIS A 72 -5.92 5.19 -4.32
C HIS A 72 -4.58 5.42 -5.02
N LEU A 73 -3.90 4.35 -5.41
CA LEU A 73 -2.56 4.46 -6.00
C LEU A 73 -2.60 4.81 -7.49
N PHE A 74 -3.54 4.27 -8.22
CA PHE A 74 -3.53 4.35 -9.69
C PHE A 74 -4.74 5.05 -10.29
N GLY A 75 -5.72 5.42 -9.47
CA GLY A 75 -6.91 6.10 -9.91
C GLY A 75 -7.84 5.24 -10.76
N ARG A 76 -7.68 3.92 -10.69
CA ARG A 76 -8.51 2.98 -11.45
C ARG A 76 -8.68 1.69 -10.64
N PRO A 77 -9.75 0.93 -10.92
CA PRO A 77 -9.95 -0.35 -10.23
C PRO A 77 -8.89 -1.38 -10.66
N ALA A 78 -8.70 -2.37 -9.79
CA ALA A 78 -7.81 -3.48 -10.11
C ALA A 78 -8.38 -4.31 -11.25
N GLU A 79 -7.52 -4.86 -12.10
CA GLU A 79 -7.93 -5.85 -13.07
C GLU A 79 -8.36 -7.12 -12.34
N THR A 80 -9.31 -7.85 -12.92
CA THR A 80 -9.89 -9.04 -12.27
C THR A 80 -8.83 -10.03 -11.82
N ALA A 81 -7.86 -10.33 -12.68
CA ALA A 81 -6.81 -11.30 -12.34
C ALA A 81 -5.97 -10.85 -11.15
N GLY A 82 -5.58 -9.58 -11.11
CA GLY A 82 -4.81 -9.04 -10.00
C GLY A 82 -5.63 -8.97 -8.72
N LEU A 83 -6.88 -8.57 -8.84
CA LEU A 83 -7.79 -8.48 -7.71
C LEU A 83 -7.97 -9.86 -7.06
N ASP A 84 -8.26 -10.88 -7.86
CA ASP A 84 -8.47 -12.23 -7.37
C ASP A 84 -7.19 -12.80 -6.75
N TYR A 85 -6.05 -12.53 -7.35
CA TYR A 85 -4.76 -13.00 -6.85
C TYR A 85 -4.50 -12.50 -5.43
N TRP A 86 -4.56 -11.18 -5.23
CA TRP A 86 -4.28 -10.60 -3.93
C TRP A 86 -5.34 -10.91 -2.90
N ALA A 87 -6.62 -10.87 -3.29
CA ALA A 87 -7.72 -11.16 -2.38
C ALA A 87 -7.67 -12.60 -1.90
N ASN A 88 -7.32 -13.54 -2.79
CA ASN A 88 -7.19 -14.95 -2.43
C ASN A 88 -6.08 -15.17 -1.40
N LEU A 89 -4.93 -14.51 -1.59
CA LEU A 89 -3.84 -14.60 -0.63
C LEU A 89 -4.22 -14.03 0.73
N LEU A 90 -4.95 -12.92 0.75
CA LEU A 90 -5.43 -12.33 2.00
C LEU A 90 -6.41 -13.26 2.71
N ASP A 91 -7.36 -13.84 1.97
CA ASP A 91 -8.37 -14.71 2.55
C ASP A 91 -7.77 -15.98 3.16
N LYS A 92 -6.69 -16.46 2.58
CA LYS A 92 -5.99 -17.64 3.07
C LYS A 92 -4.98 -17.34 4.17
N ASN A 93 -4.85 -16.06 4.55
CA ASN A 93 -3.83 -15.60 5.49
C ASN A 93 -2.41 -15.94 5.04
N ALA A 94 -2.22 -16.12 3.73
CA ALA A 94 -0.89 -16.34 3.16
C ALA A 94 -0.08 -15.05 3.08
N ILE A 95 -0.75 -13.91 3.13
CA ILE A 95 -0.12 -12.60 3.10
C ILE A 95 -0.95 -11.65 3.97
N THR A 96 -0.30 -10.65 4.55
CA THR A 96 -0.98 -9.60 5.33
C THR A 96 -1.22 -8.39 4.45
N ILE A 97 -2.13 -7.51 4.90
CA ILE A 97 -2.45 -6.32 4.12
C ILE A 97 -1.24 -5.39 3.94
N ASP A 98 -0.38 -5.29 4.93
CA ASP A 98 0.83 -4.48 4.81
C ASP A 98 1.76 -5.01 3.73
N ASN A 99 1.87 -6.33 3.58
CA ASN A 99 2.65 -6.93 2.50
C ASN A 99 2.00 -6.72 1.14
N VAL A 100 0.68 -6.83 1.06
CA VAL A 100 -0.05 -6.58 -0.19
C VAL A 100 0.19 -5.15 -0.66
N VAL A 101 -0.01 -4.18 0.23
CA VAL A 101 0.18 -2.76 -0.12
C VAL A 101 1.62 -2.49 -0.54
N THR A 102 2.59 -3.06 0.18
CA THR A 102 4.00 -2.89 -0.13
C THR A 102 4.31 -3.40 -1.54
N GLN A 103 3.82 -4.56 -1.90
CA GLN A 103 4.07 -5.14 -3.22
C GLN A 103 3.33 -4.39 -4.32
N ILE A 104 2.09 -4.00 -4.08
CA ILE A 104 1.32 -3.24 -5.06
C ILE A 104 1.97 -1.89 -5.31
N ALA A 105 2.34 -1.17 -4.26
CA ALA A 105 2.95 0.15 -4.39
C ALA A 105 4.33 0.07 -5.04
N GLY A 106 5.08 -1.00 -4.75
CA GLY A 106 6.44 -1.15 -5.25
C GLY A 106 6.54 -1.76 -6.65
N GLY A 107 5.55 -2.54 -7.08
CA GLY A 107 5.71 -3.27 -8.34
C GLY A 107 4.44 -3.79 -8.96
N ALA A 108 3.28 -3.29 -8.58
CA ALA A 108 2.00 -3.82 -9.07
C ALA A 108 1.90 -3.81 -10.59
N GLN A 109 2.44 -2.78 -11.23
CA GLN A 109 2.40 -2.70 -12.69
C GLN A 109 3.18 -3.82 -13.35
N GLU A 110 4.31 -4.18 -12.76
CA GLU A 110 5.13 -5.28 -13.28
C GLU A 110 4.43 -6.61 -13.09
N ILE A 111 3.80 -6.81 -11.92
CA ILE A 111 3.03 -8.01 -11.65
C ILE A 111 1.87 -8.11 -12.62
N GLY A 112 1.16 -7.01 -12.85
CA GLY A 112 0.07 -6.96 -13.82
C GLY A 112 0.52 -7.34 -15.20
N ARG A 113 1.67 -6.84 -15.64
CA ARG A 113 2.23 -7.19 -16.93
C ARG A 113 2.63 -8.65 -17.02
N ALA A 114 3.15 -9.20 -15.94
CA ALA A 114 3.55 -10.61 -15.90
C ALA A 114 2.35 -11.55 -15.98
N HIS A 115 1.19 -11.10 -15.54
CA HIS A 115 -0.02 -11.89 -15.50
C HIS A 115 -0.96 -11.66 -16.69
N VAL A 116 -0.62 -10.74 -17.53
CA VAL A 116 -1.45 -10.43 -18.71
C VAL A 116 -1.20 -11.39 -19.86
#